data_9f48a05716956cec8653923345cef177
#
_entry.id   9f48a05716956cec8653923345cef177
#
_cell.length_a   1.000
_cell.length_b   1.000
_cell.length_c   1.000
_cell.angle_alpha   90.00
_cell.angle_beta   90.00
_cell.angle_gamma   90.00
#
_symmetry.space_group_name_H-M   'P 1'
#
loop_
_entity.id
_entity.type
_entity.pdbx_description
1 polymer ?
#
loop_
_entity_poly.entity_id
_entity_poly.type
_entity_poly.pdbx_seq_one_letter_code
_entity_poly.pdbx_strand_id
1 'polypeptide(L)'
;MDAPAPRRRTRRVVAAVLLLAVVAAGLAVHAMLPDTTATDIAGDALYAAAAYLAVVILAPRVPPLAVGAISGAWCVAVELFQLTGVPLELGAVFPPAMLLLGTVFDGRDLLVYLLTIVLLVGADAVVTRSRPVGVTARPDGR
;
A
#
# COMPACT_ATOMS: atom_id res chain seq x y z
N MET A 1 20.36 -4.34 22.65
CA MET A 1 19.12 -4.58 21.84
C MET A 1 18.23 -3.36 22.04
N ASP A 2 18.37 -2.36 21.16
CA ASP A 2 17.66 -1.08 21.29
C ASP A 2 16.18 -1.28 20.98
N ALA A 3 15.32 -0.93 21.95
CA ALA A 3 13.88 -0.92 21.73
C ALA A 3 13.56 0.04 20.56
N PRO A 4 12.74 -0.37 19.59
CA PRO A 4 12.40 0.48 18.45
C PRO A 4 11.73 1.75 18.97
N ALA A 5 12.24 2.91 18.52
CA ALA A 5 11.73 4.21 18.94
C ALA A 5 10.18 4.26 18.81
N PRO A 6 9.43 4.79 19.79
CA PRO A 6 7.97 4.69 19.88
C PRO A 6 7.23 5.14 18.60
N ARG A 7 7.77 6.12 17.87
CA ARG A 7 7.23 6.60 16.59
C ARG A 7 7.17 5.53 15.49
N ARG A 8 8.16 4.65 15.43
CA ARG A 8 8.27 3.60 14.39
C ARG A 8 7.29 2.47 14.65
N ARG A 9 7.12 2.12 15.91
CA ARG A 9 6.15 1.10 16.33
C ARG A 9 4.73 1.56 16.01
N THR A 10 4.37 2.80 16.32
CA THR A 10 3.05 3.36 16.03
C THR A 10 2.76 3.38 14.52
N ARG A 11 3.70 3.87 13.68
CA ARG A 11 3.53 3.87 12.22
C ARG A 11 3.30 2.46 11.67
N ARG A 12 4.07 1.50 12.14
CA ARG A 12 3.94 0.09 11.75
C ARG A 12 2.59 -0.52 12.16
N VAL A 13 2.14 -0.26 13.40
CA VAL A 13 0.86 -0.77 13.90
C VAL A 13 -0.30 -0.15 13.14
N VAL A 14 -0.30 1.16 12.93
CA VAL A 14 -1.33 1.85 12.14
C VAL A 14 -1.36 1.30 10.71
N ALA A 15 -0.21 1.15 10.07
CA ALA A 15 -0.14 0.58 8.72
C ALA A 15 -0.67 -0.87 8.69
N ALA A 16 -0.39 -1.68 9.70
CA ALA A 16 -0.90 -3.05 9.77
C ALA A 16 -2.42 -3.11 9.93
N VAL A 17 -3.00 -2.26 10.78
CA VAL A 17 -4.45 -2.16 10.95
C VAL A 17 -5.12 -1.69 9.65
N LEU A 18 -4.55 -0.66 9.00
CA LEU A 18 -5.04 -0.17 7.71
C LEU A 18 -4.91 -1.22 6.61
N LEU A 19 -3.82 -1.98 6.57
CA LEU A 19 -3.64 -3.06 5.60
C LEU A 19 -4.72 -4.13 5.76
N LEU A 20 -5.01 -4.55 6.99
CA LEU A 20 -6.08 -5.51 7.24
C LEU A 20 -7.44 -4.98 6.77
N ALA A 21 -7.75 -3.71 7.03
CA ALA A 21 -8.99 -3.07 6.58
C ALA A 21 -9.06 -2.99 5.05
N VAL A 22 -7.98 -2.60 4.39
CA VAL A 22 -7.89 -2.50 2.93
C VAL A 22 -8.03 -3.87 2.26
N VAL A 23 -7.36 -4.89 2.79
CA VAL A 23 -7.47 -6.27 2.28
C VAL A 23 -8.90 -6.79 2.47
N ALA A 24 -9.50 -6.58 3.63
CA ALA A 24 -10.88 -6.98 3.88
C ALA A 24 -11.86 -6.26 2.93
N ALA A 25 -11.67 -4.97 2.68
CA ALA A 25 -12.46 -4.20 1.72
C ALA A 25 -12.28 -4.73 0.29
N GLY A 26 -11.06 -5.01 -0.15
CA GLY A 26 -10.77 -5.57 -1.46
C GLY A 26 -11.43 -6.94 -1.69
N LEU A 27 -11.33 -7.82 -0.69
CA LEU A 27 -12.02 -9.12 -0.74
C LEU A 27 -13.53 -8.97 -0.76
N ALA A 28 -14.09 -8.02 -0.01
CA ALA A 28 -15.53 -7.74 -0.03
C ALA A 28 -15.98 -7.21 -1.40
N VAL A 29 -15.24 -6.28 -2.01
CA VAL A 29 -15.52 -5.79 -3.36
C VAL A 29 -15.51 -6.96 -4.35
N HIS A 30 -14.47 -7.79 -4.33
CA HIS A 30 -14.33 -8.92 -5.24
C HIS A 30 -15.41 -9.99 -5.05
N ALA A 31 -15.83 -10.28 -3.81
CA ALA A 31 -16.74 -11.38 -3.52
C ALA A 31 -18.23 -11.00 -3.54
N MET A 32 -18.56 -9.73 -3.30
CA MET A 32 -19.94 -9.29 -3.01
C MET A 32 -20.51 -8.30 -4.02
N LEU A 33 -19.66 -7.66 -4.82
CA LEU A 33 -20.10 -6.66 -5.79
C LEU A 33 -20.03 -7.20 -7.23
N PRO A 34 -20.91 -6.73 -8.11
CA PRO A 34 -20.87 -7.12 -9.53
C PRO A 34 -19.61 -6.55 -10.21
N ASP A 35 -19.10 -7.26 -11.20
CA ASP A 35 -17.98 -6.81 -12.03
C ASP A 35 -18.41 -5.62 -12.87
N THR A 36 -17.90 -4.46 -12.54
CA THR A 36 -18.13 -3.18 -13.21
C THR A 36 -16.85 -2.37 -13.22
N THR A 37 -16.75 -1.42 -14.12
CA THR A 37 -15.60 -0.48 -14.14
C THR A 37 -15.36 0.21 -12.79
N ALA A 38 -16.41 0.50 -12.04
CA ALA A 38 -16.27 1.14 -10.74
C ALA A 38 -15.68 0.18 -9.68
N THR A 39 -16.07 -1.09 -9.68
CA THR A 39 -15.51 -2.10 -8.78
C THR A 39 -14.10 -2.49 -9.15
N ASP A 40 -13.76 -2.50 -10.45
CA ASP A 40 -12.39 -2.69 -10.93
C ASP A 40 -11.49 -1.56 -10.40
N ILE A 41 -11.85 -0.30 -10.64
CA ILE A 41 -11.11 0.87 -10.14
C ILE A 41 -10.96 0.83 -8.61
N ALA A 42 -12.01 0.43 -7.89
CA ALA A 42 -11.95 0.29 -6.44
C ALA A 42 -10.97 -0.82 -6.02
N GLY A 43 -10.98 -1.95 -6.71
CA GLY A 43 -10.04 -3.06 -6.49
C GLY A 43 -8.59 -2.63 -6.70
N ASP A 44 -8.31 -1.94 -7.81
CA ASP A 44 -6.99 -1.42 -8.14
C ASP A 44 -6.49 -0.41 -7.11
N ALA A 45 -7.34 0.53 -6.69
CA ALA A 45 -7.00 1.49 -5.65
C ALA A 45 -6.68 0.80 -4.31
N LEU A 46 -7.47 -0.21 -3.94
CA LEU A 46 -7.23 -1.00 -2.73
C LEU A 46 -5.95 -1.83 -2.84
N TYR A 47 -5.66 -2.39 -4.01
CA TYR A 47 -4.41 -3.10 -4.27
C TYR A 47 -3.19 -2.20 -4.12
N ALA A 48 -3.20 -1.03 -4.75
CA ALA A 48 -2.12 -0.05 -4.62
C ALA A 48 -1.93 0.42 -3.17
N ALA A 49 -3.05 0.62 -2.44
CA ALA A 49 -3.01 0.96 -1.03
C ALA A 49 -2.42 -0.18 -0.18
N ALA A 50 -2.76 -1.44 -0.46
CA ALA A 50 -2.19 -2.59 0.22
C ALA A 50 -0.68 -2.70 -0.02
N ALA A 51 -0.22 -2.49 -1.27
CA ALA A 51 1.20 -2.48 -1.61
C ALA A 51 1.96 -1.37 -0.85
N TYR A 52 1.41 -0.15 -0.80
CA TYR A 52 1.99 0.96 -0.05
C TYR A 52 2.12 0.64 1.45
N LEU A 53 1.05 0.15 2.06
CA LEU A 53 1.02 -0.18 3.49
C LEU A 53 1.96 -1.33 3.83
N ALA A 54 2.08 -2.33 2.95
CA ALA A 54 3.03 -3.42 3.11
C ALA A 54 4.48 -2.90 3.15
N VAL A 55 4.86 -1.98 2.26
CA VAL A 55 6.19 -1.34 2.29
C VAL A 55 6.41 -0.56 3.60
N VAL A 56 5.40 0.18 4.09
CA VAL A 56 5.49 0.88 5.39
C VAL A 56 5.72 -0.11 6.54
N ILE A 57 5.07 -1.27 6.53
CA ILE A 57 5.22 -2.30 7.57
C ILE A 57 6.62 -2.91 7.54
N LEU A 58 7.10 -3.24 6.35
CA LEU A 58 8.41 -3.87 6.15
C LEU A 58 9.56 -2.90 6.46
N ALA A 59 9.41 -1.64 6.04
CA ALA A 59 10.44 -0.62 6.12
C ALA A 59 9.92 0.70 6.75
N PRO A 60 9.54 0.71 8.04
CA PRO A 60 8.90 1.88 8.68
C PRO A 60 9.81 3.11 8.83
N ARG A 61 11.09 2.97 8.48
CA ARG A 61 12.09 4.06 8.47
C ARG A 61 12.14 4.82 7.15
N VAL A 62 11.65 4.20 6.10
CA VAL A 62 11.69 4.76 4.74
C VAL A 62 10.76 5.97 4.65
N PRO A 63 11.20 7.11 4.06
CA PRO A 63 10.37 8.29 3.91
C PRO A 63 9.21 8.04 2.93
N PRO A 64 8.08 8.76 3.07
CA PRO A 64 6.88 8.52 2.27
C PRO A 64 7.11 8.49 0.76
N LEU A 65 7.96 9.38 0.24
CA LEU A 65 8.27 9.42 -1.20
C LEU A 65 8.96 8.14 -1.68
N ALA A 66 9.89 7.60 -0.90
CA ALA A 66 10.58 6.36 -1.25
C ALA A 66 9.65 5.13 -1.09
N VAL A 67 8.74 5.15 -0.10
CA VAL A 67 7.67 4.15 0.01
C VAL A 67 6.81 4.17 -1.26
N GLY A 68 6.39 5.37 -1.71
CA GLY A 68 5.63 5.53 -2.94
C GLY A 68 6.38 5.02 -4.17
N ALA A 69 7.67 5.32 -4.29
CA ALA A 69 8.49 4.84 -5.41
C ALA A 69 8.61 3.29 -5.42
N ILE A 70 8.81 2.66 -4.26
CA ILE A 70 8.91 1.20 -4.15
C ILE A 70 7.57 0.53 -4.48
N SER A 71 6.46 1.01 -3.89
CA SER A 71 5.14 0.44 -4.16
C SER A 71 4.67 0.71 -5.59
N GLY A 72 4.98 1.88 -6.16
CA GLY A 72 4.71 2.17 -7.57
C GLY A 72 5.50 1.26 -8.51
N ALA A 73 6.79 1.06 -8.24
CA ALA A 73 7.61 0.13 -9.00
C ALA A 73 7.07 -1.32 -8.92
N TRP A 74 6.58 -1.73 -7.76
CA TRP A 74 5.92 -3.03 -7.61
C TRP A 74 4.67 -3.14 -8.47
N CYS A 75 3.75 -2.16 -8.41
CA CYS A 75 2.52 -2.17 -9.21
C CYS A 75 2.84 -2.21 -10.71
N VAL A 76 3.79 -1.38 -11.19
CA VAL A 76 4.24 -1.40 -12.58
C VAL A 76 4.84 -2.76 -12.95
N ALA A 77 5.64 -3.36 -12.08
CA ALA A 77 6.25 -4.67 -12.34
C ALA A 77 5.19 -5.77 -12.48
N VAL A 78 4.15 -5.75 -11.65
CA VAL A 78 3.02 -6.69 -11.73
C VAL A 78 2.29 -6.52 -13.06
N GLU A 79 1.96 -5.28 -13.46
CA GLU A 79 1.30 -5.02 -14.75
C GLU A 79 2.15 -5.50 -15.95
N LEU A 80 3.44 -5.20 -15.94
CA LEU A 80 4.34 -5.69 -16.99
C LEU A 80 4.46 -7.22 -16.99
N PHE A 81 4.40 -7.84 -15.81
CA PHE A 81 4.42 -9.30 -15.69
C PHE A 81 3.14 -9.93 -16.26
N GLN A 82 1.99 -9.26 -16.18
CA GLN A 82 0.74 -9.73 -16.80
C GLN A 82 0.83 -9.83 -18.32
N LEU A 83 1.66 -8.99 -18.98
CA LEU A 83 1.90 -9.10 -20.43
C LEU A 83 2.48 -10.45 -20.86
N THR A 84 3.10 -11.21 -19.93
CA THR A 84 3.65 -12.55 -20.23
C THR A 84 2.59 -13.65 -20.32
N GLY A 85 1.36 -13.39 -19.83
CA GLY A 85 0.30 -14.40 -19.69
C GLY A 85 0.49 -15.37 -18.51
N VAL A 86 1.69 -15.40 -17.91
CA VAL A 86 2.00 -16.29 -16.77
C VAL A 86 1.07 -16.09 -15.57
N PRO A 87 0.69 -14.86 -15.16
CA PRO A 87 -0.27 -14.67 -14.07
C PRO A 87 -1.62 -15.34 -14.31
N LEU A 88 -2.12 -15.29 -15.53
CA LEU A 88 -3.38 -15.93 -15.92
C LEU A 88 -3.28 -17.46 -15.82
N GLU A 89 -2.19 -18.04 -16.31
CA GLU A 89 -1.92 -19.48 -16.22
C GLU A 89 -1.79 -19.95 -14.76
N LEU A 90 -1.05 -19.19 -13.94
CA LEU A 90 -0.91 -19.46 -12.52
C LEU A 90 -2.26 -19.39 -11.79
N GLY A 91 -3.09 -18.41 -12.13
CA GLY A 91 -4.42 -18.26 -11.56
C GLY A 91 -5.35 -19.42 -11.90
N ALA A 92 -5.22 -20.01 -13.07
CA ALA A 92 -6.00 -21.19 -13.46
C ALA A 92 -5.67 -22.42 -12.60
N VAL A 93 -4.43 -22.56 -12.12
CA VAL A 93 -3.97 -23.67 -11.25
C VAL A 93 -4.11 -23.31 -9.77
N PHE A 94 -3.86 -22.06 -9.42
CA PHE A 94 -3.90 -21.57 -8.04
C PHE A 94 -4.63 -20.21 -7.98
N PRO A 95 -5.99 -20.20 -7.87
CA PRO A 95 -6.80 -18.99 -7.91
C PRO A 95 -6.34 -17.84 -6.99
N PRO A 96 -5.81 -18.08 -5.77
CA PRO A 96 -5.31 -16.98 -4.93
C PRO A 96 -4.18 -16.15 -5.56
N ALA A 97 -3.44 -16.69 -6.55
CA ALA A 97 -2.42 -15.94 -7.26
C ALA A 97 -3.01 -14.74 -8.02
N MET A 98 -4.26 -14.82 -8.48
CA MET A 98 -4.94 -13.73 -9.16
C MET A 98 -5.12 -12.50 -8.28
N LEU A 99 -5.30 -12.69 -6.97
CA LEU A 99 -5.46 -11.59 -6.01
C LEU A 99 -4.15 -10.77 -5.83
N LEU A 100 -3.00 -11.42 -6.06
CA LEU A 100 -1.70 -10.78 -5.90
C LEU A 100 -1.13 -10.28 -7.23
N LEU A 101 -1.30 -11.06 -8.29
CA LEU A 101 -0.64 -10.82 -9.59
C LEU A 101 -1.59 -10.26 -10.64
N GLY A 102 -2.90 -10.17 -10.34
CA GLY A 102 -3.91 -9.84 -11.32
C GLY A 102 -4.03 -10.91 -12.42
N THR A 103 -4.61 -10.58 -13.55
CA THR A 103 -4.84 -11.53 -14.65
C THR A 103 -4.34 -11.03 -15.99
N VAL A 104 -4.76 -9.84 -16.40
CA VAL A 104 -4.53 -9.27 -17.73
C VAL A 104 -4.10 -7.82 -17.58
N PHE A 105 -3.12 -7.41 -18.36
CA PHE A 105 -2.62 -6.03 -18.41
C PHE A 105 -3.73 -5.04 -18.81
N ASP A 106 -3.89 -3.98 -18.02
CA ASP A 106 -4.73 -2.82 -18.33
C ASP A 106 -3.99 -1.51 -18.03
N GLY A 107 -3.75 -0.68 -19.05
CA GLY A 107 -3.12 0.63 -18.86
C GLY A 107 -3.90 1.59 -17.96
N ARG A 108 -5.21 1.38 -17.78
CA ARG A 108 -6.04 2.14 -16.82
C ARG A 108 -5.61 1.86 -15.39
N ASP A 109 -5.28 0.61 -15.06
CA ASP A 109 -4.90 0.19 -13.71
C ASP A 109 -3.63 0.91 -13.26
N LEU A 110 -2.66 1.12 -14.18
CA LEU A 110 -1.47 1.94 -13.91
C LEU A 110 -1.81 3.36 -13.48
N LEU A 111 -2.82 3.99 -14.10
CA LEU A 111 -3.26 5.34 -13.70
C LEU A 111 -3.88 5.33 -12.31
N VAL A 112 -4.72 4.34 -12.01
CA VAL A 112 -5.35 4.18 -10.69
C VAL A 112 -4.29 3.95 -9.61
N TYR A 113 -3.32 3.07 -9.87
CA TYR A 113 -2.20 2.82 -8.95
C TYR A 113 -1.41 4.08 -8.67
N LEU A 114 -0.99 4.81 -9.71
CA LEU A 114 -0.18 6.02 -9.55
C LEU A 114 -0.93 7.11 -8.78
N LEU A 115 -2.20 7.36 -9.10
CA LEU A 115 -3.02 8.34 -8.40
C LEU A 115 -3.19 7.97 -6.93
N THR A 116 -3.51 6.71 -6.65
CA THR A 116 -3.67 6.21 -5.27
C THR A 116 -2.37 6.37 -4.48
N ILE A 117 -1.24 5.99 -5.05
CA ILE A 117 0.07 6.10 -4.39
C ILE A 117 0.44 7.55 -4.13
N VAL A 118 0.20 8.47 -5.08
CA VAL A 118 0.46 9.92 -4.89
C VAL A 118 -0.36 10.47 -3.73
N LEU A 119 -1.64 10.10 -3.63
CA LEU A 119 -2.51 10.52 -2.52
C LEU A 119 -2.01 9.97 -1.18
N LEU A 120 -1.59 8.71 -1.13
CA LEU A 120 -1.05 8.07 0.07
C LEU A 120 0.29 8.68 0.50
N VAL A 121 1.19 8.98 -0.43
CA VAL A 121 2.44 9.71 -0.15
C VAL A 121 2.14 11.07 0.47
N GLY A 122 1.18 11.81 -0.10
CA GLY A 122 0.76 13.11 0.44
C GLY A 122 0.21 12.99 1.86
N ALA A 123 -0.70 12.05 2.09
CA ALA A 123 -1.31 11.81 3.40
C ALA A 123 -0.25 11.37 4.45
N ASP A 124 0.61 10.41 4.12
CA ASP A 124 1.69 9.95 5.01
C ASP A 124 2.69 11.08 5.30
N ALA A 125 3.03 11.91 4.31
CA ALA A 125 3.91 13.06 4.50
C ALA A 125 3.31 14.10 5.45
N VAL A 126 2.02 14.39 5.34
CA VAL A 126 1.32 15.30 6.27
C VAL A 126 1.34 14.73 7.68
N VAL A 127 0.95 13.46 7.85
CA VAL A 127 0.91 12.80 9.17
C VAL A 127 2.30 12.74 9.82
N THR A 128 3.33 12.49 9.03
CA THR A 128 4.71 12.40 9.55
C THR A 128 5.29 13.77 9.91
N ARG A 129 4.91 14.85 9.21
CA ARG A 129 5.34 16.23 9.49
C ARG A 129 4.59 16.87 10.65
N SER A 130 3.30 16.62 10.80
CA SER A 130 2.41 17.27 11.78
C SER A 130 2.62 16.79 13.23
N ARG A 131 3.51 15.82 13.48
CA ARG A 131 3.79 15.36 14.83
C ARG A 131 4.91 16.21 15.45
N PRO A 132 4.58 17.13 16.41
CA PRO A 132 5.58 18.02 17.00
C PRO A 132 6.72 17.24 17.62
N VAL A 133 7.95 17.71 17.38
CA VAL A 133 9.13 17.32 18.14
C VAL A 133 8.84 17.70 19.59
N GLY A 134 8.72 16.71 20.47
CA GLY A 134 8.53 16.97 21.89
C GLY A 134 9.65 17.93 22.34
N VAL A 135 9.25 19.14 22.70
CA VAL A 135 10.11 20.10 23.36
C VAL A 135 10.53 19.42 24.65
N THR A 136 11.76 18.94 24.70
CA THR A 136 12.40 18.58 25.96
C THR A 136 12.52 19.87 26.75
N ALA A 137 11.60 20.09 27.70
CA ALA A 137 11.77 21.12 28.71
C ALA A 137 13.14 20.84 29.38
N ARG A 138 14.05 21.76 29.13
CA ARG A 138 15.34 21.80 29.81
C ARG A 138 15.03 22.08 31.27
N PRO A 139 15.37 21.26 32.24
CA PRO A 139 15.27 21.65 33.62
C PRO A 139 16.34 22.70 33.86
N ASP A 140 15.90 23.96 34.01
CA ASP A 140 16.76 25.04 34.44
C ASP A 140 17.29 24.68 35.83
N GLY A 141 18.61 24.43 35.92
CA GLY A 141 19.30 24.22 37.15
C GLY A 141 19.30 25.51 37.97
N ARG A 142 18.95 25.38 39.21
CA ARG A 142 19.46 26.20 40.33
C ARG A 142 20.08 25.28 41.36
#